data_c5a020427156596a8f42c2b924b6ad2f
#
_entry.id   c5a020427156596a8f42c2b924b6ad2f
#
_cell.length_a   1.000
_cell.length_b   1.000
_cell.length_c   1.000
_cell.angle_alpha   90.00
_cell.angle_beta   90.00
_cell.angle_gamma   90.00
#
_symmetry.space_group_name_H-M   'P 1'
#
loop_
_entity.id
_entity.type
_entity.pdbx_description
1 polymer ?
#
loop_
_entity_poly.entity_id
_entity_poly.type
_entity_poly.pdbx_seq_one_letter_code
_entity_poly.pdbx_strand_id
1 'polypeptide(L)'
;MAEKQDAKSTIEKLIWILIIGIPSCYAFALVLQMLLIDKAIGGETKDLLTYIGNPDVNTMFAVTLGVGAIFLLLYFTADKKSSDGSLKGEKDLENVHWLEGSELDKTFKNCMWSELKNFSHEGIAFRSVYKKGNMKIHFTPNYHALIVGTTGVGKGTCFVEPNIQILSQLKNKPSLFITDPKGELFAHHSQKLVNSGYRVLVLDLINPYNSLRWNPLESIYTNYQRQLHLEEEILKHTNDDIRQYDLIKVGDIKSNEWYEFDGKAFASLRDAFLEVEVVKTQIKDDCIDDINDIASALCPILNMKDQSWEQGAKDYIVAVLIAMLEDSENPQLGMTKERFNFYNMYKIVMNKENDFEYVKDYFSGRSPLSKTIQLCQHIVYSNAKQTRDSYMSTISP
;
A
#
# COMPACT_ATOMS: atom_id res chain seq x y z
N MET A 1 9.94 1.17 38.66
CA MET A 1 10.26 2.51 39.19
C MET A 1 9.06 3.47 39.13
N ALA A 2 8.21 3.42 38.12
CA ALA A 2 7.01 4.25 37.98
C ALA A 2 6.00 4.05 39.12
N GLU A 3 5.72 2.83 39.53
CA GLU A 3 4.75 2.49 40.57
C GLU A 3 5.09 3.06 41.97
N LYS A 4 6.40 3.19 42.29
CA LYS A 4 6.85 3.83 43.53
C LYS A 4 6.75 5.36 43.50
N GLN A 5 6.77 5.96 42.33
CA GLN A 5 6.66 7.40 42.14
C GLN A 5 5.20 7.85 42.23
N ASP A 6 4.28 7.03 41.76
CA ASP A 6 2.83 7.27 41.83
C ASP A 6 2.32 7.16 43.27
N ALA A 7 2.76 6.15 44.03
CA ALA A 7 2.43 5.99 45.43
C ALA A 7 2.91 7.18 46.29
N LYS A 8 4.08 7.73 46.01
CA LYS A 8 4.63 8.90 46.71
C LYS A 8 3.82 10.17 46.42
N SER A 9 3.44 10.39 45.18
CA SER A 9 2.57 11.52 44.78
C SER A 9 1.18 11.43 45.43
N THR A 10 0.62 10.24 45.55
CA THR A 10 -0.70 10.02 46.21
C THR A 10 -0.62 10.28 47.71
N ILE A 11 0.43 9.87 48.38
CA ILE A 11 0.66 10.10 49.79
C ILE A 11 0.82 11.61 50.07
N GLU A 12 1.60 12.34 49.26
CA GLU A 12 1.76 13.78 49.37
C GLU A 12 0.41 14.51 49.22
N LYS A 13 -0.43 14.14 48.26
CA LYS A 13 -1.77 14.70 48.06
C LYS A 13 -2.66 14.47 49.29
N LEU A 14 -2.64 13.28 49.88
CA LEU A 14 -3.38 12.96 51.10
C LEU A 14 -2.95 13.78 52.31
N ILE A 15 -1.65 14.02 52.46
CA ILE A 15 -1.10 14.87 53.52
C ILE A 15 -1.58 16.32 53.37
N TRP A 16 -1.62 16.88 52.20
CA TRP A 16 -2.11 18.24 51.94
C TRP A 16 -3.62 18.34 52.18
N ILE A 17 -4.43 17.32 51.89
CA ILE A 17 -5.86 17.26 52.18
C ILE A 17 -6.08 17.28 53.70
N LEU A 18 -5.29 16.56 54.49
CA LEU A 18 -5.39 16.53 55.93
C LEU A 18 -4.95 17.87 56.57
N ILE A 19 -3.87 18.48 56.10
CA ILE A 19 -3.30 19.69 56.71
C ILE A 19 -4.09 20.95 56.35
N ILE A 20 -4.60 21.04 55.12
CA ILE A 20 -5.28 22.26 54.64
C ILE A 20 -6.78 22.03 54.50
N GLY A 21 -7.21 20.87 53.97
CA GLY A 21 -8.63 20.60 53.64
C GLY A 21 -9.51 20.55 54.86
N ILE A 22 -9.12 19.86 55.93
CA ILE A 22 -9.94 19.71 57.15
C ILE A 22 -10.10 21.05 57.91
N PRO A 23 -9.03 21.82 58.15
CA PRO A 23 -9.16 23.15 58.76
C PRO A 23 -9.97 24.14 57.92
N SER A 24 -9.87 24.07 56.58
CA SER A 24 -10.67 24.90 55.68
C SER A 24 -12.15 24.59 55.74
N CYS A 25 -12.54 23.31 55.84
CA CYS A 25 -13.92 22.90 56.05
C CYS A 25 -14.48 23.38 57.38
N TYR A 26 -13.69 23.37 58.43
CA TYR A 26 -14.13 23.88 59.75
C TYR A 26 -14.30 25.40 59.71
N ALA A 27 -13.35 26.14 59.12
CA ALA A 27 -13.46 27.58 58.93
C ALA A 27 -14.67 27.97 58.09
N PHE A 28 -15.00 27.18 57.04
CA PHE A 28 -16.19 27.39 56.23
C PHE A 28 -17.48 27.14 57.02
N ALA A 29 -17.55 26.10 57.84
CA ALA A 29 -18.69 25.82 58.70
C ALA A 29 -18.93 26.95 59.73
N LEU A 30 -17.86 27.51 60.34
CA LEU A 30 -17.95 28.67 61.22
C LEU A 30 -18.55 29.89 60.53
N VAL A 31 -18.06 30.21 59.32
CA VAL A 31 -18.52 31.35 58.52
C VAL A 31 -20.00 31.14 58.11
N LEU A 32 -20.36 29.93 57.71
CA LEU A 32 -21.73 29.60 57.31
C LEU A 32 -22.71 29.76 58.43
N GLN A 33 -22.39 29.27 59.63
CA GLN A 33 -23.24 29.41 60.82
C GLN A 33 -23.35 30.90 61.19
N MET A 34 -22.26 31.62 61.28
CA MET A 34 -22.23 33.02 61.71
C MET A 34 -22.98 33.95 60.75
N LEU A 35 -22.71 33.84 59.42
CA LEU A 35 -23.21 34.78 58.41
C LEU A 35 -24.58 34.42 57.83
N LEU A 36 -24.87 33.15 57.64
CA LEU A 36 -26.09 32.73 56.97
C LEU A 36 -27.17 32.27 57.90
N ILE A 37 -26.89 31.40 58.87
CA ILE A 37 -27.90 30.81 59.71
C ILE A 37 -28.33 31.77 60.85
N ASP A 38 -27.42 32.31 61.65
CA ASP A 38 -27.76 33.21 62.77
C ASP A 38 -28.38 34.49 62.25
N LYS A 39 -27.89 35.05 61.13
CA LYS A 39 -28.45 36.25 60.52
C LYS A 39 -29.83 35.97 59.85
N ALA A 40 -30.07 34.78 59.28
CA ALA A 40 -31.32 34.44 58.67
C ALA A 40 -32.43 34.15 59.71
N ILE A 41 -32.07 33.74 60.95
CA ILE A 41 -32.97 33.46 62.05
C ILE A 41 -33.23 34.73 62.89
N GLY A 42 -32.58 35.87 62.59
CA GLY A 42 -32.77 37.12 63.31
C GLY A 42 -32.01 37.18 64.65
N GLY A 43 -30.98 36.34 64.81
CA GLY A 43 -30.12 36.31 65.98
C GLY A 43 -29.00 37.38 65.88
N GLU A 44 -28.52 37.88 67.06
CA GLU A 44 -27.31 38.71 67.09
C GLU A 44 -26.09 37.89 66.83
N THR A 45 -25.19 38.37 65.89
CA THR A 45 -23.91 37.74 65.58
C THR A 45 -22.97 37.86 66.79
N LYS A 46 -22.58 36.72 67.37
CA LYS A 46 -21.66 36.63 68.50
C LYS A 46 -20.21 36.69 68.02
N ASP A 47 -19.26 36.95 68.89
CA ASP A 47 -17.83 36.91 68.58
C ASP A 47 -17.41 35.53 68.06
N LEU A 48 -16.52 35.51 67.09
CA LEU A 48 -16.04 34.29 66.39
C LEU A 48 -15.58 33.20 67.38
N LEU A 49 -15.00 33.57 68.50
CA LEU A 49 -14.52 32.66 69.54
C LEU A 49 -15.66 31.90 70.26
N THR A 50 -16.88 32.46 70.28
CA THR A 50 -18.07 31.82 70.90
C THR A 50 -18.66 30.71 70.03
N TYR A 51 -18.30 30.67 68.75
CA TYR A 51 -18.73 29.64 67.84
C TYR A 51 -17.83 28.40 67.84
N ILE A 52 -16.59 28.55 68.34
CA ILE A 52 -15.66 27.40 68.41
C ILE A 52 -16.15 26.43 69.50
N GLY A 53 -16.43 25.19 69.05
CA GLY A 53 -16.95 24.16 69.95
C GLY A 53 -18.50 24.14 70.16
N ASN A 54 -19.24 25.04 69.51
CA ASN A 54 -20.70 25.03 69.55
C ASN A 54 -21.21 23.77 68.82
N PRO A 55 -22.23 23.06 69.44
CA PRO A 55 -22.82 21.85 68.81
C PRO A 55 -23.33 22.07 67.39
N ASP A 56 -23.94 23.22 67.12
CA ASP A 56 -24.47 23.54 65.77
C ASP A 56 -23.38 23.70 64.73
N VAL A 57 -22.25 24.33 65.07
CA VAL A 57 -21.10 24.43 64.21
C VAL A 57 -20.42 23.07 63.98
N ASN A 58 -20.35 22.24 65.01
CA ASN A 58 -19.83 20.88 64.90
C ASN A 58 -20.70 20.01 63.98
N THR A 59 -22.03 20.17 64.01
CA THR A 59 -22.95 19.49 63.11
C THR A 59 -22.79 19.94 61.69
N MET A 60 -22.65 21.26 61.44
CA MET A 60 -22.38 21.80 60.11
C MET A 60 -21.02 21.36 59.58
N PHE A 61 -20.01 21.29 60.42
CA PHE A 61 -18.68 20.78 60.09
C PHE A 61 -18.75 19.32 59.66
N ALA A 62 -19.50 18.49 60.40
CA ALA A 62 -19.70 17.08 60.02
C ALA A 62 -20.37 16.93 58.65
N VAL A 63 -21.38 17.77 58.33
CA VAL A 63 -22.05 17.79 57.02
C VAL A 63 -21.10 18.24 55.90
N THR A 64 -20.36 19.33 56.12
CA THR A 64 -19.41 19.82 55.13
C THR A 64 -18.27 18.83 54.87
N LEU A 65 -17.83 18.13 55.90
CA LEU A 65 -16.79 17.10 55.80
C LEU A 65 -17.33 15.86 55.04
N GLY A 66 -18.58 15.48 55.25
CA GLY A 66 -19.28 14.40 54.52
C GLY A 66 -19.43 14.73 53.03
N VAL A 67 -19.86 15.94 52.71
CA VAL A 67 -19.97 16.41 51.32
C VAL A 67 -18.59 16.47 50.65
N GLY A 68 -17.59 16.99 51.36
CA GLY A 68 -16.21 17.01 50.86
C GLY A 68 -15.63 15.62 50.59
N ALA A 69 -15.93 14.66 51.48
CA ALA A 69 -15.53 13.26 51.30
C ALA A 69 -16.19 12.62 50.05
N ILE A 70 -17.47 12.91 49.81
CA ILE A 70 -18.18 12.45 48.59
C ILE A 70 -17.54 13.07 47.33
N PHE A 71 -17.24 14.36 47.32
CA PHE A 71 -16.57 15.00 46.21
C PHE A 71 -15.16 14.44 45.95
N LEU A 72 -14.39 14.16 47.00
CA LEU A 72 -13.11 13.49 46.91
C LEU A 72 -13.24 12.06 46.34
N LEU A 73 -14.23 11.32 46.78
CA LEU A 73 -14.52 9.96 46.26
C LEU A 73 -14.89 10.01 44.76
N LEU A 74 -15.73 10.97 44.37
CA LEU A 74 -16.08 11.20 42.96
C LEU A 74 -14.86 11.66 42.15
N TYR A 75 -14.01 12.51 42.69
CA TYR A 75 -12.78 12.96 42.05
C TYR A 75 -11.82 11.78 41.81
N PHE A 76 -11.54 10.97 42.83
CA PHE A 76 -10.69 9.78 42.68
C PHE A 76 -11.29 8.67 41.82
N THR A 77 -12.59 8.57 41.72
CA THR A 77 -13.25 7.63 40.79
C THR A 77 -13.33 8.18 39.38
N ALA A 78 -13.47 9.49 39.21
CA ALA A 78 -13.40 10.14 37.88
C ALA A 78 -12.01 10.10 37.27
N ASP A 79 -10.97 10.32 38.09
CA ASP A 79 -9.57 10.30 37.60
C ASP A 79 -9.11 8.90 37.16
N LYS A 80 -9.70 7.83 37.67
CA LYS A 80 -9.46 6.46 37.17
C LYS A 80 -10.04 6.20 35.79
N LYS A 81 -10.95 7.04 35.27
CA LYS A 81 -11.56 6.92 33.94
C LYS A 81 -10.89 7.80 32.88
N SER A 82 -10.01 8.71 33.24
CA SER A 82 -9.44 9.71 32.31
C SER A 82 -7.96 9.55 32.01
N SER A 83 -7.27 8.52 32.54
CA SER A 83 -5.86 8.29 32.20
C SER A 83 -5.65 7.49 30.89
N ASP A 84 -6.72 6.95 30.31
CA ASP A 84 -6.71 6.47 28.94
C ASP A 84 -7.11 7.62 28.02
N GLY A 85 -6.16 8.12 27.22
CA GLY A 85 -6.35 9.21 26.25
C GLY A 85 -7.31 8.86 25.11
N SER A 86 -8.45 8.23 25.40
CA SER A 86 -9.47 7.93 24.41
C SER A 86 -10.28 9.17 24.09
N LEU A 87 -10.17 9.65 22.87
CA LEU A 87 -11.10 10.60 22.26
C LEU A 87 -12.52 10.02 22.37
N LYS A 88 -13.40 10.68 23.11
CA LYS A 88 -14.82 10.32 23.20
C LYS A 88 -15.40 10.35 21.78
N GLY A 89 -15.66 9.18 21.18
CA GLY A 89 -16.37 9.10 19.92
C GLY A 89 -16.25 7.80 19.14
N GLU A 90 -15.23 6.97 19.35
CA GLU A 90 -15.05 5.73 18.59
C GLU A 90 -14.97 4.52 19.53
N LYS A 91 -16.08 3.79 19.62
CA LYS A 91 -16.15 2.53 20.39
C LYS A 91 -15.20 1.43 19.89
N ASP A 92 -14.60 1.60 18.69
CA ASP A 92 -13.73 0.62 18.07
C ASP A 92 -12.24 0.76 18.49
N LEU A 93 -11.86 1.83 19.19
CA LEU A 93 -10.49 2.06 19.65
C LEU A 93 -10.25 1.71 21.14
N GLU A 94 -11.27 1.31 21.88
CA GLU A 94 -11.15 1.03 23.32
C GLU A 94 -10.20 -0.13 23.68
N ASN A 95 -9.79 -0.94 22.69
CA ASN A 95 -8.88 -2.08 22.88
C ASN A 95 -7.55 -1.97 22.15
N VAL A 96 -7.19 -0.79 21.63
CA VAL A 96 -5.89 -0.61 20.94
C VAL A 96 -4.78 -0.42 21.97
N HIS A 97 -3.87 -1.36 22.05
CA HIS A 97 -2.65 -1.29 22.86
C HIS A 97 -1.45 -1.77 22.05
N TRP A 98 -0.25 -1.38 22.51
CA TRP A 98 0.99 -1.88 21.91
C TRP A 98 1.17 -3.35 22.26
N LEU A 99 1.32 -4.18 21.22
CA LEU A 99 1.59 -5.61 21.42
C LEU A 99 3.00 -5.82 21.98
N GLU A 100 3.11 -6.53 23.10
CA GLU A 100 4.39 -6.80 23.74
C GLU A 100 4.63 -8.31 24.00
N GLY A 101 5.90 -8.68 24.00
CA GLY A 101 6.36 -9.99 24.48
C GLY A 101 5.63 -11.18 23.86
N SER A 102 4.86 -11.89 24.68
CA SER A 102 4.18 -13.14 24.28
C SER A 102 2.95 -12.92 23.37
N GLU A 103 2.39 -11.74 23.33
CA GLU A 103 1.28 -11.41 22.42
C GLU A 103 1.77 -11.29 21.00
N LEU A 104 2.93 -10.65 20.76
CA LEU A 104 3.60 -10.64 19.46
C LEU A 104 3.87 -12.05 18.93
N ASP A 105 4.30 -12.95 19.82
CA ASP A 105 4.58 -14.35 19.48
C ASP A 105 3.32 -15.11 19.03
N LYS A 106 2.15 -14.73 19.55
CA LYS A 106 0.85 -15.34 19.19
C LYS A 106 0.23 -14.71 17.95
N THR A 107 0.39 -13.39 17.79
CA THR A 107 -0.25 -12.63 16.70
C THR A 107 0.51 -12.77 15.39
N PHE A 108 1.85 -12.77 15.43
CA PHE A 108 2.69 -12.79 14.25
C PHE A 108 3.41 -14.12 14.08
N LYS A 109 3.47 -14.60 12.84
CA LYS A 109 4.31 -15.76 12.52
C LYS A 109 5.76 -15.44 12.85
N ASN A 110 6.44 -16.41 13.43
CA ASN A 110 7.81 -16.25 13.85
C ASN A 110 8.57 -17.57 13.73
N CYS A 111 9.89 -17.48 13.55
CA CYS A 111 10.78 -18.63 13.55
C CYS A 111 12.15 -18.26 14.13
N MET A 112 12.94 -19.26 14.47
CA MET A 112 14.33 -19.06 14.84
C MET A 112 15.21 -18.94 13.59
N TRP A 113 16.27 -18.16 13.65
CA TRP A 113 17.23 -18.01 12.55
C TRP A 113 17.73 -19.35 12.00
N SER A 114 18.01 -20.30 12.87
CA SER A 114 18.44 -21.67 12.49
C SER A 114 17.40 -22.46 11.70
N GLU A 115 16.13 -22.07 11.76
CA GLU A 115 14.99 -22.77 11.15
C GLU A 115 14.51 -22.12 9.83
N LEU A 116 15.08 -20.98 9.43
CA LEU A 116 14.67 -20.23 8.26
C LEU A 116 14.54 -21.07 6.98
N LYS A 117 15.50 -21.98 6.76
CA LYS A 117 15.52 -22.86 5.57
C LYS A 117 14.31 -23.80 5.47
N ASN A 118 13.67 -24.08 6.58
CA ASN A 118 12.48 -24.93 6.67
C ASN A 118 11.19 -24.14 6.83
N PHE A 119 11.30 -22.83 7.02
CA PHE A 119 10.18 -21.95 7.29
C PHE A 119 9.65 -21.35 5.98
N SER A 120 8.35 -21.55 5.72
CA SER A 120 7.64 -20.97 4.58
C SER A 120 6.81 -19.79 5.06
N HIS A 121 7.14 -18.60 4.59
CA HIS A 121 6.37 -17.40 4.85
C HIS A 121 6.60 -16.36 3.75
N GLU A 122 5.59 -15.53 3.49
CA GLU A 122 5.59 -14.56 2.41
C GLU A 122 5.65 -13.11 2.90
N GLY A 123 5.71 -12.90 4.23
CA GLY A 123 5.74 -11.57 4.84
C GLY A 123 7.16 -11.02 5.04
N ILE A 124 7.21 -9.75 5.41
CA ILE A 124 8.45 -9.02 5.69
C ILE A 124 8.85 -9.21 7.15
N ALA A 125 10.15 -9.45 7.42
CA ALA A 125 10.68 -9.48 8.77
C ALA A 125 10.72 -8.05 9.34
N PHE A 126 10.00 -7.81 10.44
CA PHE A 126 9.90 -6.48 11.05
C PHE A 126 10.53 -6.38 12.44
N ARG A 127 10.77 -7.51 13.09
CA ARG A 127 11.37 -7.55 14.42
C ARG A 127 12.26 -8.77 14.57
N SER A 128 13.40 -8.58 15.18
CA SER A 128 14.26 -9.69 15.64
C SER A 128 14.59 -9.54 17.13
N VAL A 129 14.62 -10.66 17.85
CA VAL A 129 14.94 -10.69 19.28
C VAL A 129 15.92 -11.84 19.54
N TYR A 130 17.03 -11.54 20.20
CA TYR A 130 17.98 -12.56 20.61
C TYR A 130 17.44 -13.34 21.82
N LYS A 131 17.30 -14.66 21.69
CA LYS A 131 16.73 -15.51 22.73
C LYS A 131 17.50 -16.82 22.80
N LYS A 132 18.04 -17.14 23.98
CA LYS A 132 18.75 -18.44 24.25
C LYS A 132 19.84 -18.81 23.22
N GLY A 133 20.69 -17.85 22.87
CA GLY A 133 21.78 -18.10 21.92
C GLY A 133 21.36 -18.12 20.43
N ASN A 134 20.11 -17.85 20.10
CA ASN A 134 19.58 -17.79 18.74
C ASN A 134 18.71 -16.55 18.54
N MET A 135 18.52 -16.13 17.30
CA MET A 135 17.70 -14.98 16.96
C MET A 135 16.30 -15.43 16.53
N LYS A 136 15.28 -14.92 17.22
CA LYS A 136 13.88 -15.11 16.88
C LYS A 136 13.42 -13.97 15.99
N ILE A 137 12.81 -14.27 14.85
CA ILE A 137 12.37 -13.31 13.83
C ILE A 137 10.85 -13.35 13.74
N HIS A 138 10.23 -12.17 13.71
CA HIS A 138 8.80 -12.00 13.53
C HIS A 138 8.51 -11.42 12.14
N PHE A 139 7.49 -11.96 11.48
CA PHE A 139 7.09 -11.60 10.12
C PHE A 139 5.70 -10.96 10.12
N THR A 140 5.50 -9.93 9.29
CA THR A 140 4.19 -9.35 9.08
C THR A 140 3.32 -10.28 8.24
N PRO A 141 1.99 -10.30 8.44
CA PRO A 141 1.07 -10.96 7.52
C PRO A 141 0.88 -10.19 6.21
N ASN A 142 1.22 -8.90 6.20
CA ASN A 142 1.06 -7.99 5.08
C ASN A 142 2.37 -7.78 4.33
N TYR A 143 2.27 -7.62 3.02
CA TYR A 143 3.41 -7.44 2.12
C TYR A 143 3.86 -5.99 1.99
N HIS A 144 3.03 -5.01 2.38
CA HIS A 144 3.35 -3.60 2.26
C HIS A 144 3.83 -3.03 3.59
N ALA A 145 5.00 -2.36 3.56
CA ALA A 145 5.55 -1.67 4.71
C ALA A 145 6.14 -0.33 4.30
N LEU A 146 5.82 0.71 5.05
CA LEU A 146 6.41 2.04 4.91
C LEU A 146 7.38 2.30 6.06
N ILE A 147 8.67 2.43 5.75
CA ILE A 147 9.73 2.70 6.73
C ILE A 147 10.18 4.15 6.59
N VAL A 148 9.86 4.96 7.58
CA VAL A 148 10.17 6.40 7.60
C VAL A 148 11.32 6.68 8.57
N GLY A 149 12.24 7.52 8.14
CA GLY A 149 13.37 7.94 8.97
C GLY A 149 14.29 8.90 8.20
N THR A 150 15.05 9.73 8.92
CA THR A 150 16.01 10.64 8.33
C THR A 150 17.19 9.90 7.69
N THR A 151 17.98 10.61 6.88
CA THR A 151 19.20 10.06 6.29
C THR A 151 20.18 9.66 7.40
N GLY A 152 20.83 8.51 7.26
CA GLY A 152 21.81 8.00 8.23
C GLY A 152 21.23 7.27 9.45
N VAL A 153 19.90 7.23 9.66
CA VAL A 153 19.27 6.57 10.82
C VAL A 153 19.33 5.03 10.75
N GLY A 154 19.90 4.47 9.70
CA GLY A 154 20.07 3.01 9.58
C GLY A 154 18.93 2.25 8.89
N LYS A 155 18.06 2.91 8.09
CA LYS A 155 16.98 2.23 7.35
C LYS A 155 17.52 1.07 6.49
N GLY A 156 18.63 1.30 5.77
CA GLY A 156 19.30 0.27 4.95
C GLY A 156 19.79 -0.90 5.82
N THR A 157 20.63 -0.60 6.79
CA THR A 157 21.33 -1.61 7.61
C THR A 157 20.43 -2.31 8.62
N CYS A 158 19.38 -1.66 9.13
CA CYS A 158 18.50 -2.24 10.15
C CYS A 158 17.26 -2.91 9.57
N PHE A 159 16.86 -2.57 8.34
CA PHE A 159 15.64 -3.12 7.75
C PHE A 159 15.88 -3.76 6.37
N VAL A 160 16.44 -3.03 5.40
CA VAL A 160 16.55 -3.52 4.01
C VAL A 160 17.51 -4.70 3.90
N GLU A 161 18.75 -4.52 4.35
CA GLU A 161 19.78 -5.59 4.28
C GLU A 161 19.41 -6.85 5.06
N PRO A 162 18.91 -6.76 6.32
CA PRO A 162 18.43 -7.93 7.04
C PRO A 162 17.27 -8.64 6.32
N ASN A 163 16.33 -7.92 5.73
CA ASN A 163 15.24 -8.54 4.97
C ASN A 163 15.74 -9.27 3.72
N ILE A 164 16.67 -8.69 2.95
CA ILE A 164 17.29 -9.40 1.82
C ILE A 164 17.92 -10.72 2.29
N GLN A 165 18.66 -10.70 3.41
CA GLN A 165 19.29 -11.90 3.95
C GLN A 165 18.31 -12.94 4.47
N ILE A 166 17.27 -12.52 5.20
CA ILE A 166 16.25 -13.39 5.78
C ILE A 166 15.44 -14.05 4.67
N LEU A 167 14.86 -13.23 3.75
CA LEU A 167 14.00 -13.70 2.68
C LEU A 167 14.72 -14.66 1.73
N SER A 168 16.03 -14.42 1.49
CA SER A 168 16.84 -15.30 0.64
C SER A 168 17.10 -16.68 1.23
N GLN A 169 16.88 -16.86 2.53
CA GLN A 169 17.10 -18.14 3.23
C GLN A 169 15.82 -18.92 3.49
N LEU A 170 14.63 -18.32 3.26
CA LEU A 170 13.36 -19.02 3.46
C LEU A 170 13.22 -20.24 2.54
N LYS A 171 12.39 -21.20 2.96
CA LYS A 171 12.04 -22.36 2.14
C LYS A 171 11.40 -21.93 0.81
N ASN A 172 10.39 -21.07 0.88
CA ASN A 172 9.76 -20.44 -0.27
C ASN A 172 10.40 -19.06 -0.48
N LYS A 173 11.40 -19.02 -1.36
CA LYS A 173 12.15 -17.79 -1.65
C LYS A 173 11.32 -16.90 -2.55
N PRO A 174 10.92 -15.69 -2.12
CA PRO A 174 10.21 -14.76 -2.97
C PRO A 174 11.12 -14.18 -4.05
N SER A 175 10.58 -13.79 -5.18
CA SER A 175 11.28 -12.92 -6.12
C SER A 175 11.47 -11.54 -5.49
N LEU A 176 12.66 -10.94 -5.68
CA LEU A 176 13.01 -9.67 -5.08
C LEU A 176 13.25 -8.63 -6.19
N PHE A 177 12.58 -7.49 -6.11
CA PHE A 177 12.90 -6.30 -6.90
C PHE A 177 13.47 -5.24 -5.97
N ILE A 178 14.72 -4.82 -6.21
CA ILE A 178 15.46 -3.95 -5.31
C ILE A 178 15.94 -2.72 -6.07
N THR A 179 15.56 -1.53 -5.62
CA THR A 179 16.10 -0.27 -6.11
C THR A 179 17.31 0.12 -5.28
N ASP A 180 18.48 0.19 -5.92
CA ASP A 180 19.77 0.46 -5.28
C ASP A 180 20.50 1.66 -5.93
N PRO A 181 20.13 2.90 -5.58
CA PRO A 181 20.71 4.09 -6.22
C PRO A 181 22.22 4.24 -6.06
N LYS A 182 22.81 3.57 -5.07
CA LYS A 182 24.24 3.66 -4.73
C LYS A 182 25.05 2.44 -5.11
N GLY A 183 24.41 1.33 -5.45
CA GLY A 183 25.06 0.05 -5.73
C GLY A 183 25.57 -0.68 -4.48
N GLU A 184 25.26 -0.17 -3.27
CA GLU A 184 25.73 -0.77 -2.00
C GLU A 184 25.07 -2.14 -1.75
N LEU A 185 23.77 -2.25 -2.01
CA LEU A 185 23.03 -3.51 -1.80
C LEU A 185 23.50 -4.59 -2.78
N PHE A 186 23.75 -4.22 -4.04
CA PHE A 186 24.33 -5.14 -5.03
C PHE A 186 25.68 -5.63 -4.60
N ALA A 187 26.58 -4.71 -4.19
CA ALA A 187 27.93 -5.07 -3.75
C ALA A 187 27.93 -6.02 -2.54
N HIS A 188 27.03 -5.83 -1.57
CA HIS A 188 26.99 -6.61 -0.33
C HIS A 188 26.24 -7.95 -0.46
N HIS A 189 25.23 -8.01 -1.33
CA HIS A 189 24.27 -9.13 -1.33
C HIS A 189 24.24 -9.96 -2.60
N SER A 190 24.73 -9.47 -3.75
CA SER A 190 24.59 -10.17 -5.03
C SER A 190 25.16 -11.59 -4.99
N GLN A 191 26.41 -11.76 -4.51
CA GLN A 191 27.04 -13.08 -4.42
C GLN A 191 26.32 -14.00 -3.44
N LYS A 192 25.81 -13.46 -2.32
CA LYS A 192 25.04 -14.24 -1.33
C LYS A 192 23.72 -14.72 -1.91
N LEU A 193 23.05 -13.89 -2.70
CA LEU A 193 21.82 -14.24 -3.41
C LEU A 193 22.06 -15.35 -4.43
N VAL A 194 23.12 -15.25 -5.24
CA VAL A 194 23.52 -16.30 -6.19
C VAL A 194 23.79 -17.61 -5.44
N ASN A 195 24.55 -17.56 -4.34
CA ASN A 195 24.84 -18.74 -3.51
C ASN A 195 23.57 -19.33 -2.86
N SER A 196 22.55 -18.51 -2.67
CA SER A 196 21.22 -18.95 -2.19
C SER A 196 20.32 -19.46 -3.31
N GLY A 197 20.77 -19.49 -4.57
CA GLY A 197 20.05 -20.04 -5.73
C GLY A 197 19.19 -18.99 -6.47
N TYR A 198 19.38 -17.69 -6.23
CA TYR A 198 18.73 -16.66 -7.02
C TYR A 198 19.45 -16.42 -8.35
N ARG A 199 18.67 -16.15 -9.37
CA ARG A 199 19.16 -15.52 -10.59
C ARG A 199 19.16 -14.01 -10.37
N VAL A 200 20.35 -13.40 -10.25
CA VAL A 200 20.48 -11.95 -10.04
C VAL A 200 20.56 -11.26 -11.40
N LEU A 201 19.59 -10.38 -11.66
CA LEU A 201 19.53 -9.56 -12.87
C LEU A 201 19.81 -8.11 -12.47
N VAL A 202 20.69 -7.44 -13.21
CA VAL A 202 21.10 -6.06 -12.89
C VAL A 202 20.74 -5.14 -14.03
N LEU A 203 19.84 -4.18 -13.77
CA LEU A 203 19.56 -3.07 -14.66
C LEU A 203 20.33 -1.85 -14.17
N ASP A 204 21.49 -1.58 -14.80
CA ASP A 204 22.37 -0.47 -14.46
C ASP A 204 22.12 0.71 -15.40
N LEU A 205 21.42 1.72 -14.91
CA LEU A 205 21.11 2.92 -15.67
C LEU A 205 22.28 3.92 -15.73
N ILE A 206 23.28 3.76 -14.85
CA ILE A 206 24.49 4.60 -14.82
C ILE A 206 25.50 4.08 -15.82
N ASN A 207 25.67 2.75 -15.90
CA ASN A 207 26.61 2.10 -16.82
C ASN A 207 25.89 1.08 -17.72
N PRO A 208 25.22 1.56 -18.79
CA PRO A 208 24.38 0.71 -19.65
C PRO A 208 25.15 -0.44 -20.34
N TYR A 209 26.46 -0.32 -20.51
CA TYR A 209 27.27 -1.37 -21.13
C TYR A 209 27.36 -2.65 -20.32
N ASN A 210 27.26 -2.54 -19.00
CA ASN A 210 27.27 -3.67 -18.06
C ASN A 210 25.87 -4.07 -17.59
N SER A 211 24.86 -3.41 -18.12
CA SER A 211 23.45 -3.61 -17.74
C SER A 211 22.81 -4.76 -18.50
N LEU A 212 21.83 -5.40 -17.86
CA LEU A 212 20.88 -6.23 -18.57
C LEU A 212 20.18 -5.38 -19.66
N ARG A 213 20.10 -5.92 -20.86
CA ARG A 213 19.25 -5.35 -21.90
C ARG A 213 17.82 -5.76 -21.63
N TRP A 214 16.98 -4.79 -21.35
CA TRP A 214 15.57 -5.00 -21.05
C TRP A 214 14.71 -4.02 -21.86
N ASN A 215 13.73 -4.57 -22.55
CA ASN A 215 12.70 -3.79 -23.23
C ASN A 215 11.40 -3.92 -22.44
N PRO A 216 10.90 -2.88 -21.76
CA PRO A 216 9.65 -2.93 -21.02
C PRO A 216 8.42 -3.28 -21.84
N LEU A 217 8.48 -3.01 -23.16
CA LEU A 217 7.38 -3.27 -24.08
C LEU A 217 7.38 -4.72 -24.62
N GLU A 218 8.40 -5.52 -24.33
CA GLU A 218 8.57 -6.86 -24.89
C GLU A 218 7.43 -7.82 -24.53
N SER A 219 6.94 -7.74 -23.28
CA SER A 219 5.81 -8.57 -22.82
C SER A 219 4.54 -8.25 -23.58
N ILE A 220 4.27 -6.96 -23.81
CA ILE A 220 3.09 -6.50 -24.56
C ILE A 220 3.15 -7.00 -26.00
N TYR A 221 4.32 -6.84 -26.66
CA TYR A 221 4.52 -7.35 -28.01
C TYR A 221 4.30 -8.88 -28.08
N THR A 222 4.88 -9.62 -27.15
CA THR A 222 4.78 -11.08 -27.13
C THR A 222 3.34 -11.54 -26.91
N ASN A 223 2.61 -10.92 -25.99
CA ASN A 223 1.20 -11.20 -25.74
C ASN A 223 0.35 -10.85 -26.97
N TYR A 224 0.61 -9.70 -27.58
CA TYR A 224 -0.12 -9.30 -28.79
C TYR A 224 0.15 -10.26 -29.97
N GLN A 225 1.37 -10.74 -30.15
CA GLN A 225 1.68 -11.72 -31.20
C GLN A 225 0.99 -13.06 -30.95
N ARG A 226 0.86 -13.48 -29.68
CA ARG A 226 0.16 -14.72 -29.33
C ARG A 226 -1.27 -14.73 -29.86
N GLN A 227 -2.01 -13.60 -29.82
CA GLN A 227 -3.37 -13.53 -30.30
C GLN A 227 -3.53 -13.83 -31.81
N LEU A 228 -2.46 -13.67 -32.61
CA LEU A 228 -2.48 -13.99 -34.03
C LEU A 228 -2.45 -15.49 -34.29
N HIS A 229 -2.01 -16.30 -33.32
CA HIS A 229 -1.80 -17.75 -33.45
C HIS A 229 -2.65 -18.59 -32.51
N LEU A 230 -3.64 -17.99 -31.81
CA LEU A 230 -4.49 -18.71 -30.86
C LEU A 230 -5.25 -19.88 -31.45
N GLU A 231 -5.59 -19.82 -32.75
CA GLU A 231 -6.27 -20.90 -33.45
C GLU A 231 -5.42 -22.16 -33.50
N GLU A 232 -4.10 -22.03 -33.54
CA GLU A 232 -3.14 -23.14 -33.53
C GLU A 232 -3.06 -23.82 -32.14
N GLU A 233 -3.55 -23.18 -31.10
CA GLU A 233 -3.58 -23.71 -29.72
C GLU A 233 -4.80 -24.67 -29.52
N ILE A 234 -5.74 -24.75 -30.48
CA ILE A 234 -6.87 -25.66 -30.38
C ILE A 234 -6.40 -27.11 -30.58
N LEU A 235 -6.56 -27.91 -29.56
CA LEU A 235 -6.22 -29.33 -29.58
C LEU A 235 -7.46 -30.15 -29.87
N LYS A 236 -7.37 -31.08 -30.87
CA LYS A 236 -8.42 -32.05 -31.19
C LYS A 236 -8.17 -33.34 -30.44
N HIS A 237 -9.19 -33.84 -29.76
CA HIS A 237 -9.17 -35.10 -29.01
C HIS A 237 -10.24 -36.07 -29.47
N THR A 238 -10.05 -37.35 -29.14
CA THR A 238 -11.02 -38.41 -29.37
C THR A 238 -11.53 -38.98 -28.05
N ASN A 239 -12.60 -39.80 -28.07
CA ASN A 239 -13.15 -40.39 -26.84
C ASN A 239 -12.15 -41.27 -26.08
N ASP A 240 -11.12 -41.81 -26.74
CA ASP A 240 -10.10 -42.61 -26.08
C ASP A 240 -9.19 -41.75 -25.18
N ASP A 241 -9.06 -40.48 -25.48
CA ASP A 241 -8.25 -39.51 -24.72
C ASP A 241 -8.96 -39.08 -23.43
N ILE A 242 -10.31 -39.23 -23.34
CA ILE A 242 -11.08 -38.81 -22.13
C ILE A 242 -10.60 -39.47 -20.85
N ARG A 243 -10.01 -40.67 -20.94
CA ARG A 243 -9.49 -41.38 -19.76
C ARG A 243 -8.30 -40.72 -19.10
N GLN A 244 -7.65 -39.76 -19.77
CA GLN A 244 -6.48 -39.03 -19.27
C GLN A 244 -6.86 -37.62 -18.72
N TYR A 245 -8.07 -37.13 -19.03
CA TYR A 245 -8.56 -35.82 -18.65
C TYR A 245 -9.53 -35.89 -17.48
N ASP A 246 -9.53 -34.85 -16.67
CA ASP A 246 -10.48 -34.67 -15.57
C ASP A 246 -11.92 -34.65 -16.15
N LEU A 247 -12.77 -35.59 -15.76
CA LEU A 247 -14.16 -35.67 -16.18
C LEU A 247 -14.97 -34.38 -16.00
N ILE A 248 -14.49 -33.50 -15.06
CA ILE A 248 -15.07 -32.18 -14.80
C ILE A 248 -14.86 -31.22 -15.97
N LYS A 249 -13.79 -31.37 -16.77
CA LYS A 249 -13.47 -30.49 -17.91
C LYS A 249 -14.22 -30.88 -19.18
N VAL A 250 -14.48 -32.17 -19.37
CA VAL A 250 -15.10 -32.68 -20.57
C VAL A 250 -16.63 -32.67 -20.48
N GLY A 251 -17.21 -32.66 -19.29
CA GLY A 251 -18.65 -32.54 -19.04
C GLY A 251 -19.52 -33.53 -19.82
N ASP A 252 -20.63 -33.04 -20.33
CA ASP A 252 -21.64 -33.84 -21.07
C ASP A 252 -21.35 -33.93 -22.58
N ILE A 253 -20.07 -33.90 -23.02
CA ILE A 253 -19.72 -34.00 -24.44
C ILE A 253 -20.09 -35.42 -24.96
N LYS A 254 -21.11 -35.48 -25.80
CA LYS A 254 -21.64 -36.74 -26.40
C LYS A 254 -21.04 -37.07 -27.76
N SER A 255 -20.17 -36.20 -28.30
CA SER A 255 -19.53 -36.42 -29.60
C SER A 255 -18.32 -37.35 -29.49
N ASN A 256 -18.02 -38.10 -30.56
CA ASN A 256 -16.81 -38.93 -30.62
C ASN A 256 -15.52 -38.13 -30.72
N GLU A 257 -15.61 -36.86 -31.06
CA GLU A 257 -14.51 -35.89 -31.14
C GLU A 257 -14.86 -34.67 -30.28
N TRP A 258 -13.86 -34.12 -29.64
CA TRP A 258 -13.99 -32.90 -28.85
C TRP A 258 -12.73 -32.07 -29.00
N TYR A 259 -12.81 -30.79 -28.61
CA TYR A 259 -11.75 -29.82 -28.78
C TYR A 259 -11.40 -29.19 -27.44
N GLU A 260 -10.11 -28.95 -27.20
CA GLU A 260 -9.61 -28.26 -26.01
C GLU A 260 -8.96 -26.95 -26.44
N PHE A 261 -9.30 -25.88 -25.72
CA PHE A 261 -8.64 -24.58 -25.84
C PHE A 261 -8.69 -23.89 -24.49
N ASP A 262 -7.55 -23.29 -24.06
CA ASP A 262 -7.39 -22.56 -22.81
C ASP A 262 -7.90 -23.34 -21.58
N GLY A 263 -7.66 -24.65 -21.55
CA GLY A 263 -8.09 -25.54 -20.46
C GLY A 263 -9.58 -25.81 -20.38
N LYS A 264 -10.36 -25.40 -21.39
CA LYS A 264 -11.79 -25.67 -21.55
C LYS A 264 -12.04 -26.70 -22.66
N ALA A 265 -13.05 -27.56 -22.49
CA ALA A 265 -13.45 -28.55 -23.48
C ALA A 265 -14.71 -28.13 -24.24
N PHE A 266 -14.72 -28.30 -25.55
CA PHE A 266 -15.79 -27.91 -26.45
C PHE A 266 -16.28 -29.10 -27.29
N ALA A 267 -17.60 -29.20 -27.43
CA ALA A 267 -18.23 -30.27 -28.23
C ALA A 267 -18.05 -30.07 -29.73
N SER A 268 -17.77 -28.89 -30.20
CA SER A 268 -17.57 -28.59 -31.60
C SER A 268 -16.38 -27.63 -31.82
N LEU A 269 -15.74 -27.78 -32.99
CA LEU A 269 -14.67 -26.84 -33.40
C LEU A 269 -15.17 -25.39 -33.48
N ARG A 270 -16.44 -25.19 -33.85
CA ARG A 270 -17.04 -23.85 -33.92
C ARG A 270 -17.08 -23.18 -32.55
N ASP A 271 -17.45 -23.93 -31.51
CA ASP A 271 -17.53 -23.38 -30.15
C ASP A 271 -16.12 -23.04 -29.61
N ALA A 272 -15.11 -23.86 -29.95
CA ALA A 272 -13.72 -23.56 -29.66
C ALA A 272 -13.26 -22.25 -30.37
N PHE A 273 -13.60 -22.05 -31.64
CA PHE A 273 -13.30 -20.79 -32.35
C PHE A 273 -14.00 -19.57 -31.76
N LEU A 274 -15.24 -19.72 -31.28
CA LEU A 274 -15.91 -18.62 -30.59
C LEU A 274 -15.17 -18.21 -29.31
N GLU A 275 -14.68 -19.18 -28.57
CA GLU A 275 -13.86 -18.89 -27.38
C GLU A 275 -12.50 -18.24 -27.76
N VAL A 276 -11.87 -18.68 -28.85
CA VAL A 276 -10.66 -18.03 -29.39
C VAL A 276 -10.90 -16.54 -29.65
N GLU A 277 -12.04 -16.16 -30.26
CA GLU A 277 -12.35 -14.77 -30.53
C GLU A 277 -12.58 -13.96 -29.25
N VAL A 278 -13.15 -14.58 -28.19
CA VAL A 278 -13.25 -13.95 -26.87
C VAL A 278 -11.87 -13.72 -26.27
N VAL A 279 -11.00 -14.71 -26.29
CA VAL A 279 -9.62 -14.63 -25.76
C VAL A 279 -8.77 -13.64 -26.57
N LYS A 280 -8.91 -13.59 -27.90
CA LYS A 280 -8.26 -12.57 -28.75
C LYS A 280 -8.62 -11.17 -28.31
N THR A 281 -9.92 -10.91 -28.08
CA THR A 281 -10.41 -9.61 -27.65
C THR A 281 -9.83 -9.25 -26.29
N GLN A 282 -9.84 -10.20 -25.34
CA GLN A 282 -9.29 -9.99 -24.03
C GLN A 282 -7.78 -9.66 -24.06
N ILE A 283 -7.00 -10.40 -24.84
CA ILE A 283 -5.56 -10.14 -24.99
C ILE A 283 -5.31 -8.73 -25.58
N LYS A 284 -6.12 -8.32 -26.58
CA LYS A 284 -6.00 -6.98 -27.14
C LYS A 284 -6.31 -5.89 -26.13
N ASP A 285 -7.35 -6.07 -25.33
CA ASP A 285 -7.74 -5.11 -24.29
C ASP A 285 -6.67 -5.06 -23.19
N ASP A 286 -6.17 -6.20 -22.73
CA ASP A 286 -5.09 -6.27 -21.74
C ASP A 286 -3.80 -5.56 -22.23
N CYS A 287 -3.42 -5.77 -23.52
CA CYS A 287 -2.27 -5.07 -24.12
C CYS A 287 -2.50 -3.55 -24.17
N ILE A 288 -3.72 -3.09 -24.43
CA ILE A 288 -4.06 -1.67 -24.45
C ILE A 288 -4.02 -1.08 -23.05
N ASP A 289 -4.45 -1.82 -22.03
CA ASP A 289 -4.39 -1.40 -20.64
C ASP A 289 -2.95 -1.29 -20.15
N ASP A 290 -2.10 -2.28 -20.47
CA ASP A 290 -0.65 -2.23 -20.19
C ASP A 290 0.01 -1.01 -20.86
N ILE A 291 -0.36 -0.70 -22.12
CA ILE A 291 0.13 0.50 -22.83
C ILE A 291 -0.35 1.78 -22.12
N ASN A 292 -1.60 1.83 -21.66
CA ASN A 292 -2.12 2.97 -20.94
C ASN A 292 -1.40 3.21 -19.61
N ASP A 293 -1.03 2.15 -18.89
CA ASP A 293 -0.27 2.23 -17.66
C ASP A 293 1.15 2.77 -17.90
N ILE A 294 1.81 2.27 -18.93
CA ILE A 294 3.14 2.77 -19.35
C ILE A 294 3.05 4.24 -19.78
N ALA A 295 2.06 4.62 -20.59
CA ALA A 295 1.89 5.99 -21.02
C ALA A 295 1.58 6.93 -19.84
N SER A 296 0.84 6.46 -18.85
CA SER A 296 0.58 7.20 -17.60
C SER A 296 1.85 7.41 -16.77
N ALA A 297 2.76 6.46 -16.78
CA ALA A 297 4.06 6.60 -16.12
C ALA A 297 5.00 7.57 -16.86
N LEU A 298 4.91 7.64 -18.21
CA LEU A 298 5.69 8.55 -19.03
C LEU A 298 5.14 9.99 -18.99
N CYS A 299 3.83 10.15 -18.92
CA CYS A 299 3.15 11.45 -18.86
C CYS A 299 2.27 11.52 -17.59
N PRO A 300 2.86 11.68 -16.40
CA PRO A 300 2.10 11.78 -15.17
C PRO A 300 1.29 13.08 -15.14
N ILE A 301 0.02 13.00 -14.75
CA ILE A 301 -0.83 14.17 -14.56
C ILE A 301 -0.41 14.86 -13.26
N LEU A 302 0.31 15.97 -13.37
CA LEU A 302 0.82 16.73 -12.23
C LEU A 302 -0.13 17.87 -11.82
N ASN A 303 -0.93 18.39 -12.77
CA ASN A 303 -1.86 19.50 -12.52
C ASN A 303 -3.31 19.02 -12.55
N MET A 304 -3.93 18.95 -11.37
CA MET A 304 -5.34 18.53 -11.23
C MET A 304 -6.36 19.53 -11.83
N LYS A 305 -5.96 20.78 -12.10
CA LYS A 305 -6.87 21.83 -12.59
C LYS A 305 -6.95 21.93 -14.11
N ASP A 306 -5.86 21.57 -14.80
CA ASP A 306 -5.81 21.53 -16.26
C ASP A 306 -5.01 20.31 -16.69
N GLN A 307 -5.72 19.24 -17.03
CA GLN A 307 -5.17 17.94 -17.38
C GLN A 307 -5.12 17.71 -18.89
N SER A 308 -5.58 18.68 -19.68
CA SER A 308 -5.81 18.50 -21.12
C SER A 308 -4.52 18.22 -21.89
N TRP A 309 -3.42 18.85 -21.48
CA TRP A 309 -2.11 18.69 -22.14
C TRP A 309 -1.47 17.34 -21.83
N GLU A 310 -1.43 16.95 -20.56
CA GLU A 310 -0.91 15.66 -20.13
C GLU A 310 -1.75 14.52 -20.69
N GLN A 311 -3.07 14.64 -20.64
CA GLN A 311 -3.96 13.62 -21.20
C GLN A 311 -3.80 13.49 -22.71
N GLY A 312 -3.74 14.59 -23.46
CA GLY A 312 -3.53 14.56 -24.90
C GLY A 312 -2.17 14.00 -25.29
N ALA A 313 -1.12 14.32 -24.54
CA ALA A 313 0.20 13.76 -24.73
C ALA A 313 0.23 12.24 -24.48
N LYS A 314 -0.43 11.80 -23.40
CA LYS A 314 -0.62 10.39 -23.08
C LYS A 314 -1.36 9.65 -24.21
N ASP A 315 -2.51 10.19 -24.64
CA ASP A 315 -3.33 9.58 -25.69
C ASP A 315 -2.55 9.42 -27.00
N TYR A 316 -1.67 10.36 -27.30
CA TYR A 316 -0.81 10.27 -28.48
C TYR A 316 0.25 9.16 -28.35
N ILE A 317 0.90 9.01 -27.19
CA ILE A 317 1.83 7.89 -26.92
C ILE A 317 1.09 6.56 -27.07
N VAL A 318 -0.10 6.45 -26.47
CA VAL A 318 -0.95 5.25 -26.58
C VAL A 318 -1.26 4.94 -28.04
N ALA A 319 -1.68 5.95 -28.82
CA ALA A 319 -1.97 5.78 -30.23
C ALA A 319 -0.78 5.27 -31.02
N VAL A 320 0.42 5.82 -30.80
CA VAL A 320 1.65 5.38 -31.49
C VAL A 320 2.00 3.95 -31.12
N LEU A 321 1.92 3.57 -29.84
CA LEU A 321 2.22 2.20 -29.41
C LEU A 321 1.21 1.19 -29.96
N ILE A 322 -0.09 1.50 -29.98
CA ILE A 322 -1.11 0.66 -30.62
C ILE A 322 -0.82 0.54 -32.11
N ALA A 323 -0.51 1.65 -32.79
CA ALA A 323 -0.17 1.65 -34.21
C ALA A 323 1.03 0.75 -34.52
N MET A 324 2.05 0.77 -33.68
CA MET A 324 3.22 -0.11 -33.81
C MET A 324 2.85 -1.59 -33.60
N LEU A 325 1.90 -1.91 -32.70
CA LEU A 325 1.38 -3.28 -32.58
C LEU A 325 0.58 -3.71 -33.81
N GLU A 326 -0.29 -2.84 -34.33
CA GLU A 326 -1.04 -3.10 -35.58
C GLU A 326 -0.09 -3.34 -36.76
N ASP A 327 1.03 -2.57 -36.84
CA ASP A 327 2.06 -2.76 -37.86
C ASP A 327 2.73 -4.14 -37.78
N SER A 328 2.76 -4.76 -36.61
CA SER A 328 3.32 -6.10 -36.42
C SER A 328 2.46 -7.23 -36.99
N GLU A 329 1.18 -6.95 -37.28
CA GLU A 329 0.29 -7.90 -37.98
C GLU A 329 0.68 -8.09 -39.45
N ASN A 330 1.36 -7.10 -40.05
CA ASN A 330 1.84 -7.17 -41.42
C ASN A 330 3.38 -7.32 -41.46
N PRO A 331 3.90 -8.51 -41.80
CA PRO A 331 5.35 -8.74 -41.87
C PRO A 331 6.09 -7.79 -42.80
N GLN A 332 5.42 -7.24 -43.84
CA GLN A 332 6.04 -6.33 -44.80
C GLN A 332 6.43 -4.98 -44.15
N LEU A 333 5.75 -4.57 -43.07
CA LEU A 333 6.08 -3.36 -42.34
C LEU A 333 7.30 -3.53 -41.42
N GLY A 334 7.73 -4.77 -41.19
CA GLY A 334 8.97 -5.11 -40.52
C GLY A 334 9.00 -4.70 -39.04
N MET A 335 7.84 -4.54 -38.38
CA MET A 335 7.77 -4.34 -36.96
C MET A 335 8.07 -5.67 -36.24
N THR A 336 9.17 -5.72 -35.54
CA THR A 336 9.62 -6.89 -34.79
C THR A 336 9.69 -6.59 -33.29
N LYS A 337 9.84 -7.62 -32.48
CA LYS A 337 10.02 -7.52 -31.03
C LYS A 337 11.13 -6.51 -30.64
N GLU A 338 12.26 -6.51 -31.36
CA GLU A 338 13.38 -5.62 -31.14
C GLU A 338 13.08 -4.18 -31.56
N ARG A 339 12.18 -3.99 -32.54
CA ARG A 339 11.77 -2.68 -33.03
C ARG A 339 10.63 -2.08 -32.22
N PHE A 340 9.84 -2.90 -31.54
CA PHE A 340 8.81 -2.44 -30.62
C PHE A 340 9.45 -2.03 -29.30
N ASN A 341 9.97 -0.80 -29.24
CA ASN A 341 10.71 -0.24 -28.11
C ASN A 341 10.49 1.28 -27.99
N PHE A 342 10.83 1.84 -26.83
CA PHE A 342 10.67 3.28 -26.57
C PHE A 342 11.46 4.18 -27.53
N TYR A 343 12.61 3.75 -28.01
CA TYR A 343 13.40 4.55 -28.93
C TYR A 343 12.67 4.77 -30.28
N ASN A 344 12.09 3.73 -30.83
CA ASN A 344 11.32 3.82 -32.07
C ASN A 344 9.98 4.53 -31.85
N MET A 345 9.30 4.26 -30.75
CA MET A 345 8.12 5.03 -30.34
C MET A 345 8.44 6.53 -30.29
N TYR A 346 9.52 6.90 -29.57
CA TYR A 346 9.94 8.29 -29.45
C TYR A 346 10.29 8.92 -30.80
N LYS A 347 10.94 8.19 -31.70
CA LYS A 347 11.22 8.66 -33.06
C LYS A 347 9.96 9.01 -33.86
N ILE A 348 8.89 8.23 -33.71
CA ILE A 348 7.61 8.53 -34.37
C ILE A 348 6.97 9.73 -33.70
N VAL A 349 6.86 9.71 -32.38
CA VAL A 349 6.22 10.76 -31.58
C VAL A 349 6.85 12.11 -31.81
N MET A 350 8.18 12.21 -31.81
CA MET A 350 8.94 13.46 -31.89
C MET A 350 9.33 13.85 -33.32
N ASN A 351 8.84 13.15 -34.33
CA ASN A 351 9.16 13.48 -35.72
C ASN A 351 8.47 14.77 -36.15
N LYS A 352 9.26 15.80 -36.43
CA LYS A 352 8.82 17.13 -36.90
C LYS A 352 9.14 17.39 -38.39
N GLU A 353 9.57 16.36 -39.10
CA GLU A 353 9.92 16.51 -40.52
C GLU A 353 8.70 16.94 -41.33
N ASN A 354 8.91 17.89 -42.25
CA ASN A 354 7.90 18.42 -43.15
C ASN A 354 6.58 18.85 -42.42
N ASP A 355 6.71 19.55 -41.30
CA ASP A 355 5.55 20.04 -40.52
C ASP A 355 4.56 18.94 -40.13
N PHE A 356 5.10 17.80 -39.65
CA PHE A 356 4.30 16.66 -39.22
C PHE A 356 3.74 15.76 -40.35
N GLU A 357 4.08 16.00 -41.61
CA GLU A 357 3.58 15.17 -42.71
C GLU A 357 3.95 13.69 -42.56
N TYR A 358 5.18 13.38 -42.10
CA TYR A 358 5.58 12.01 -41.83
C TYR A 358 4.64 11.31 -40.86
N VAL A 359 4.22 11.98 -39.79
CA VAL A 359 3.30 11.39 -38.78
C VAL A 359 1.90 11.23 -39.36
N LYS A 360 1.42 12.20 -40.15
CA LYS A 360 0.14 12.09 -40.87
C LYS A 360 0.13 10.90 -41.82
N ASP A 361 1.20 10.76 -42.59
CA ASP A 361 1.37 9.63 -43.53
C ASP A 361 1.40 8.30 -42.79
N TYR A 362 2.12 8.24 -41.66
CA TYR A 362 2.16 7.05 -40.80
C TYR A 362 0.78 6.58 -40.34
N PHE A 363 -0.11 7.51 -40.03
CA PHE A 363 -1.48 7.21 -39.62
C PHE A 363 -2.50 7.14 -40.74
N SER A 364 -2.21 7.64 -41.95
CA SER A 364 -3.16 7.80 -43.06
C SER A 364 -3.75 6.48 -43.58
N GLY A 365 -3.02 5.38 -43.48
CA GLY A 365 -3.48 4.05 -43.91
C GLY A 365 -4.45 3.35 -42.96
N ARG A 366 -4.74 3.94 -41.79
CA ARG A 366 -5.58 3.34 -40.77
C ARG A 366 -7.04 3.81 -40.87
N SER A 367 -7.97 2.95 -40.43
CA SER A 367 -9.41 3.31 -40.40
C SER A 367 -9.66 4.52 -39.51
N PRO A 368 -10.42 5.53 -39.95
CA PRO A 368 -10.85 6.67 -39.10
C PRO A 368 -11.60 6.26 -37.85
N LEU A 369 -12.19 5.07 -37.85
CA LEU A 369 -12.92 4.50 -36.69
C LEU A 369 -12.02 3.69 -35.76
N SER A 370 -10.75 3.50 -36.11
CA SER A 370 -9.81 2.80 -35.23
C SER A 370 -9.55 3.58 -33.93
N LYS A 371 -9.33 2.86 -32.83
CA LYS A 371 -8.95 3.45 -31.53
C LYS A 371 -7.69 4.30 -31.68
N THR A 372 -6.75 3.84 -32.50
CA THR A 372 -5.50 4.52 -32.83
C THR A 372 -5.75 5.94 -33.37
N ILE A 373 -6.61 6.09 -34.37
CA ILE A 373 -6.93 7.40 -34.97
C ILE A 373 -7.73 8.27 -33.99
N GLN A 374 -8.71 7.71 -33.28
CA GLN A 374 -9.51 8.45 -32.32
C GLN A 374 -8.65 9.10 -31.20
N LEU A 375 -7.61 8.39 -30.73
CA LEU A 375 -6.70 8.90 -29.69
C LEU A 375 -5.76 10.00 -30.19
N CYS A 376 -5.28 9.93 -31.43
CA CYS A 376 -4.27 10.86 -31.94
C CYS A 376 -4.83 11.99 -32.82
N GLN A 377 -6.13 11.97 -33.19
CA GLN A 377 -6.70 12.94 -34.15
C GLN A 377 -6.51 14.41 -33.75
N HIS A 378 -6.59 14.71 -32.46
CA HIS A 378 -6.44 16.06 -31.93
C HIS A 378 -5.02 16.61 -32.04
N ILE A 379 -4.02 15.75 -32.24
CA ILE A 379 -2.63 16.12 -32.47
C ILE A 379 -2.29 16.01 -33.96
N VAL A 380 -2.47 14.83 -34.54
CA VAL A 380 -2.02 14.51 -35.90
C VAL A 380 -2.74 15.35 -36.94
N TYR A 381 -4.06 15.55 -36.80
CA TYR A 381 -4.88 16.29 -37.75
C TYR A 381 -5.18 17.73 -37.31
N SER A 382 -4.57 18.19 -36.22
CA SER A 382 -4.69 19.60 -35.80
C SER A 382 -3.98 20.54 -36.76
N ASN A 383 -4.67 21.60 -37.18
CA ASN A 383 -4.06 22.66 -37.98
C ASN A 383 -3.27 23.67 -37.12
N ALA A 384 -3.40 23.62 -35.81
CA ALA A 384 -2.76 24.54 -34.89
C ALA A 384 -1.36 24.03 -34.50
N LYS A 385 -0.32 24.52 -35.16
CA LYS A 385 1.07 24.15 -34.87
C LYS A 385 1.44 24.35 -33.39
N GLN A 386 1.02 25.46 -32.80
CA GLN A 386 1.29 25.79 -31.41
C GLN A 386 0.69 24.75 -30.44
N THR A 387 -0.51 24.24 -30.74
CA THR A 387 -1.17 23.19 -29.95
C THR A 387 -0.37 21.88 -30.01
N ARG A 388 0.07 21.48 -31.22
CA ARG A 388 0.94 20.30 -31.40
C ARG A 388 2.24 20.42 -30.61
N ASP A 389 2.93 21.57 -30.76
CA ASP A 389 4.18 21.83 -30.06
C ASP A 389 4.03 21.79 -28.53
N SER A 390 2.89 22.20 -27.99
CA SER A 390 2.57 22.09 -26.56
C SER A 390 2.42 20.65 -26.10
N TYR A 391 1.71 19.79 -26.82
CA TYR A 391 1.66 18.35 -26.52
C TYR A 391 3.03 17.71 -26.59
N MET A 392 3.83 18.05 -27.61
CA MET A 392 5.17 17.50 -27.77
C MET A 392 6.13 17.93 -26.66
N SER A 393 5.98 19.16 -26.15
CA SER A 393 6.79 19.63 -25.02
C SER A 393 6.45 18.90 -23.71
N THR A 394 5.24 18.38 -23.58
CA THR A 394 4.80 17.59 -22.43
C THR A 394 5.41 16.18 -22.45
N ILE A 395 5.66 15.62 -23.66
CA ILE A 395 6.26 14.29 -23.84
C ILE A 395 7.79 14.35 -23.70
N SER A 396 8.39 15.47 -24.07
CA SER A 396 9.85 15.65 -23.99
C SER A 396 10.24 16.02 -22.56
N PRO A 397 11.14 15.25 -21.93
CA PRO A 397 11.66 15.58 -20.59
C PRO A 397 12.50 16.87 -20.61
#